data_f27886c6588ef35f4a38a2c913dab826
#
_entry.id   f27886c6588ef35f4a38a2c913dab826
#
_cell.length_a   1.000
_cell.length_b   1.000
_cell.length_c   1.000
_cell.angle_alpha   90.00
_cell.angle_beta   90.00
_cell.angle_gamma   90.00
#
_symmetry.space_group_name_H-M   'P 1'
#
loop_
_entity.id
_entity.type
_entity.pdbx_description
1 polymer ?
#
loop_
_entity_poly.entity_id
_entity_poly.type
_entity_poly.pdbx_seq_one_letter_code
_entity_poly.pdbx_strand_id
1 'polypeptide(L)'
;MESILRKLAARPERSIIVLGLILLLAGNWIMPLTDRDEVRFSEASREMLQRGDYVVPWFNGQWRFDKPILIYWCQSASYRLFGINDFAARLPSALFTIGTALVLARWGRKVADKETAFIAGAMFITGLHVAVIGRVATADMAMVFFVTLTVWSGWELTRPENSSRAKWWMIFYMALALGFLAKGPVAWLPIAGVVLGRAMRKDVFRLTWLETIAGLVVTVALVACWGIPALKQTQGHYWEVGMGEHVIHRSLGVMDSHGVKGWGGFVLLLPLYFLTFLISFLPWTTHRLDEAEPWLQRQKQKGLLWKLLVPVLRVLFFVLYIPLKIWRWWPERRRDVLGWYLLVQALIVFVVFSLVKTKLPHYTMPAFPCIALWLALQLRSEANVFAWFQRRLAAMVVIILVMMLGFTSFARSHLITENLWQAAQPQVRPETKVGCFGYTEPSLVWKFRGVITNTVVLGDEKNAKNFLTNSPPFILVLPTADVLSLPDTNGSQIRVHGLDTVSFRNWDLTAIVR
;
A
#
# COMPACT_ATOMS: atom_id res chain seq x y z
N MET A 1 -31.08 -4.86 -12.37
CA MET A 1 -29.73 -4.71 -11.81
C MET A 1 -28.76 -5.77 -12.37
N GLU A 2 -29.11 -7.05 -12.45
CA GLU A 2 -28.27 -8.09 -13.05
C GLU A 2 -27.90 -7.81 -14.53
N SER A 3 -28.82 -7.20 -15.30
CA SER A 3 -28.55 -6.78 -16.68
C SER A 3 -27.42 -5.74 -16.80
N ILE A 4 -27.26 -4.88 -15.80
CA ILE A 4 -26.20 -3.86 -15.78
C ILE A 4 -24.83 -4.54 -15.58
N LEU A 5 -24.72 -5.47 -14.63
CA LEU A 5 -23.47 -6.20 -14.40
C LEU A 5 -23.07 -7.04 -15.61
N ARG A 6 -24.00 -7.70 -16.27
CA ARG A 6 -23.73 -8.45 -17.50
C ARG A 6 -23.21 -7.53 -18.62
N LYS A 7 -23.73 -6.29 -18.73
CA LYS A 7 -23.21 -5.26 -19.64
C LYS A 7 -21.79 -4.81 -19.26
N LEU A 8 -21.51 -4.64 -17.98
CA LEU A 8 -20.18 -4.31 -17.47
C LEU A 8 -19.20 -5.46 -17.72
N ALA A 9 -19.60 -6.69 -17.44
CA ALA A 9 -18.80 -7.88 -17.67
C ALA A 9 -18.56 -8.17 -19.16
N ALA A 10 -19.43 -7.71 -20.07
CA ALA A 10 -19.22 -7.84 -21.51
C ALA A 10 -17.96 -7.10 -22.01
N ARG A 11 -17.54 -6.03 -21.30
CA ARG A 11 -16.35 -5.23 -21.60
C ARG A 11 -15.50 -5.03 -20.35
N PRO A 12 -14.92 -6.11 -19.78
CA PRO A 12 -14.37 -6.10 -18.42
C PRO A 12 -13.26 -5.06 -18.24
N GLU A 13 -12.34 -4.92 -19.21
CA GLU A 13 -11.22 -3.98 -19.08
C GLU A 13 -11.69 -2.52 -19.03
N ARG A 14 -12.64 -2.14 -19.90
CA ARG A 14 -13.22 -0.78 -19.91
C ARG A 14 -13.96 -0.49 -18.62
N SER A 15 -14.76 -1.45 -18.16
CA SER A 15 -15.53 -1.31 -16.92
C SER A 15 -14.63 -1.18 -15.70
N ILE A 16 -13.51 -1.90 -15.64
CA ILE A 16 -12.51 -1.80 -14.59
C ILE A 16 -11.79 -0.46 -14.62
N ILE A 17 -11.43 0.05 -15.82
CA ILE A 17 -10.84 1.39 -15.93
C ILE A 17 -11.80 2.44 -15.37
N VAL A 18 -13.06 2.44 -15.81
CA VAL A 18 -14.06 3.41 -15.35
C VAL A 18 -14.29 3.30 -13.84
N LEU A 19 -14.48 2.08 -13.34
CA LEU A 19 -14.64 1.82 -11.91
C LEU A 19 -13.42 2.32 -11.11
N GLY A 20 -12.21 2.01 -11.57
CA GLY A 20 -10.98 2.43 -10.92
C GLY A 20 -10.79 3.95 -10.94
N LEU A 21 -11.04 4.61 -12.07
CA LEU A 21 -10.97 6.07 -12.17
C LEU A 21 -11.96 6.74 -11.19
N ILE A 22 -13.20 6.25 -11.12
CA ILE A 22 -14.19 6.77 -10.18
C ILE A 22 -13.75 6.54 -8.73
N LEU A 23 -13.42 5.31 -8.36
CA LEU A 23 -13.18 4.96 -6.96
C LEU A 23 -11.81 5.43 -6.45
N LEU A 24 -10.80 5.53 -7.29
CA LEU A 24 -9.43 5.84 -6.86
C LEU A 24 -9.04 7.30 -7.10
N LEU A 25 -9.70 8.01 -8.02
CA LEU A 25 -9.37 9.41 -8.30
C LEU A 25 -10.38 10.40 -7.72
N ALA A 26 -11.67 10.02 -7.60
CA ALA A 26 -12.68 10.94 -7.05
C ALA A 26 -12.32 11.37 -5.62
N GLY A 27 -12.26 12.67 -5.38
CA GLY A 27 -11.97 13.26 -4.08
C GLY A 27 -10.51 13.14 -3.62
N ASN A 28 -9.56 12.67 -4.44
CA ASN A 28 -8.14 12.56 -4.06
C ASN A 28 -7.48 13.91 -3.73
N TRP A 29 -8.08 15.00 -4.15
CA TRP A 29 -7.67 16.38 -3.85
C TRP A 29 -8.28 16.96 -2.57
N ILE A 30 -9.28 16.26 -1.95
CA ILE A 30 -10.01 16.77 -0.78
C ILE A 30 -9.19 16.54 0.50
N MET A 31 -8.74 15.30 0.71
CA MET A 31 -7.96 14.93 1.90
C MET A 31 -6.51 15.38 1.72
N PRO A 32 -5.96 16.20 2.62
CA PRO A 32 -4.53 16.52 2.59
C PRO A 32 -3.66 15.27 2.77
N LEU A 33 -2.38 15.37 2.42
CA LEU A 33 -1.41 14.32 2.74
C LEU A 33 -1.19 14.30 4.26
N THR A 34 -1.46 13.19 4.90
CA THR A 34 -1.53 13.09 6.37
C THR A 34 -0.77 11.92 6.98
N ASP A 35 -0.60 10.83 6.26
CA ASP A 35 0.22 9.71 6.71
C ASP A 35 1.71 10.08 6.64
N ARG A 36 2.50 9.64 7.62
CA ARG A 36 3.94 9.94 7.67
C ARG A 36 4.68 9.50 6.42
N ASP A 37 4.41 8.30 5.93
CA ASP A 37 5.09 7.77 4.76
C ASP A 37 4.60 8.46 3.49
N GLU A 38 3.29 8.70 3.35
CA GLU A 38 2.71 9.41 2.21
C GLU A 38 3.37 10.77 2.00
N VAL A 39 3.47 11.55 3.07
CA VAL A 39 4.08 12.88 3.04
C VAL A 39 5.55 12.82 2.72
N ARG A 40 6.29 11.90 3.33
CA ARG A 40 7.72 11.74 3.10
C ARG A 40 8.04 11.36 1.66
N PHE A 41 7.24 10.48 1.03
CA PHE A 41 7.38 10.17 -0.40
C PHE A 41 7.10 11.38 -1.27
N SER A 42 6.02 12.08 -0.97
CA SER A 42 5.56 13.24 -1.74
C SER A 42 6.55 14.39 -1.69
N GLU A 43 7.06 14.72 -0.50
CA GLU A 43 8.07 15.75 -0.29
C GLU A 43 9.40 15.37 -0.97
N ALA A 44 9.84 14.14 -0.80
CA ALA A 44 11.08 13.69 -1.41
C ALA A 44 11.02 13.76 -2.94
N SER A 45 9.88 13.47 -3.54
CA SER A 45 9.67 13.62 -4.99
C SER A 45 9.64 15.08 -5.42
N ARG A 46 9.10 15.98 -4.57
CA ARG A 46 9.16 17.44 -4.81
C ARG A 46 10.60 17.96 -4.78
N GLU A 47 11.36 17.60 -3.74
CA GLU A 47 12.77 18.02 -3.64
C GLU A 47 13.62 17.46 -4.79
N MET A 48 13.37 16.21 -5.19
CA MET A 48 14.02 15.61 -6.36
C MET A 48 13.77 16.43 -7.63
N LEU A 49 12.52 16.85 -7.86
CA LEU A 49 12.15 17.68 -8.99
C LEU A 49 12.80 19.07 -8.93
N GLN A 50 12.82 19.71 -7.74
CA GLN A 50 13.38 21.04 -7.53
C GLN A 50 14.91 21.06 -7.67
N ARG A 51 15.58 20.00 -7.20
CA ARG A 51 17.05 19.86 -7.28
C ARG A 51 17.53 19.40 -8.66
N GLY A 52 16.65 18.78 -9.48
CA GLY A 52 17.06 18.10 -10.71
C GLY A 52 17.89 16.84 -10.47
N ASP A 53 17.95 16.34 -9.24
CA ASP A 53 18.62 15.09 -8.86
C ASP A 53 17.61 13.94 -8.79
N TYR A 54 17.70 13.02 -9.76
CA TYR A 54 16.81 11.87 -9.88
C TYR A 54 17.45 10.55 -9.42
N VAL A 55 18.60 10.62 -8.75
CA VAL A 55 19.35 9.45 -8.30
C VAL A 55 19.04 9.14 -6.84
N VAL A 56 19.19 10.13 -5.95
CA VAL A 56 18.98 9.94 -4.52
C VAL A 56 17.82 10.81 -4.03
N PRO A 57 16.81 10.23 -3.39
CA PRO A 57 15.73 11.02 -2.79
C PRO A 57 16.21 11.85 -1.60
N TRP A 58 15.64 13.03 -1.43
CA TRP A 58 15.90 13.94 -0.33
C TRP A 58 14.60 14.26 0.40
N PHE A 59 14.63 14.39 1.70
CA PHE A 59 13.50 14.84 2.52
C PHE A 59 13.98 15.93 3.48
N ASN A 60 13.41 17.11 3.36
CA ASN A 60 13.75 18.28 4.18
C ASN A 60 15.27 18.57 4.20
N GLY A 61 15.89 18.49 3.03
CA GLY A 61 17.31 18.77 2.85
C GLY A 61 18.27 17.64 3.26
N GLN A 62 17.78 16.49 3.66
CA GLN A 62 18.57 15.31 4.03
C GLN A 62 18.31 14.14 3.07
N TRP A 63 19.31 13.28 2.86
CA TRP A 63 19.14 12.05 2.10
C TRP A 63 18.08 11.13 2.72
N ARG A 64 17.29 10.50 1.86
CA ARG A 64 16.27 9.54 2.26
C ARG A 64 16.52 8.17 1.62
N PHE A 65 16.85 7.18 2.43
CA PHE A 65 17.26 5.84 1.98
C PHE A 65 16.20 4.75 2.20
N ASP A 66 14.97 5.10 2.55
CA ASP A 66 13.93 4.13 2.99
C ASP A 66 13.50 3.17 1.88
N LYS A 67 13.40 3.64 0.64
CA LYS A 67 12.91 2.84 -0.48
C LYS A 67 13.67 3.15 -1.75
N PRO A 68 13.73 2.17 -2.70
CA PRO A 68 14.25 2.39 -4.04
C PRO A 68 13.46 3.46 -4.83
N ILE A 69 13.94 3.79 -6.02
CA ILE A 69 13.68 5.04 -6.71
C ILE A 69 12.34 5.14 -7.46
N LEU A 70 11.72 4.02 -7.85
CA LEU A 70 10.67 4.02 -8.88
C LEU A 70 9.47 4.91 -8.55
N ILE A 71 8.99 4.88 -7.29
CA ILE A 71 7.82 5.69 -6.90
C ILE A 71 8.13 7.19 -6.97
N TYR A 72 9.34 7.60 -6.60
CA TYR A 72 9.76 8.99 -6.66
C TYR A 72 9.82 9.49 -8.12
N TRP A 73 10.29 8.67 -9.06
CA TRP A 73 10.24 8.99 -10.48
C TRP A 73 8.82 9.14 -10.99
N CYS A 74 7.92 8.23 -10.60
CA CYS A 74 6.51 8.30 -11.00
C CYS A 74 5.81 9.55 -10.45
N GLN A 75 6.07 9.90 -9.19
CA GLN A 75 5.52 11.11 -8.57
C GLN A 75 6.12 12.37 -9.20
N SER A 76 7.43 12.42 -9.44
CA SER A 76 8.08 13.56 -10.14
C SER A 76 7.54 13.77 -11.54
N ALA A 77 7.28 12.68 -12.29
CA ALA A 77 6.62 12.76 -13.59
C ALA A 77 5.18 13.29 -13.47
N SER A 78 4.42 12.83 -12.46
CA SER A 78 3.08 13.32 -12.17
C SER A 78 3.08 14.81 -11.81
N TYR A 79 4.05 15.27 -11.02
CA TYR A 79 4.19 16.69 -10.67
C TYR A 79 4.52 17.57 -11.87
N ARG A 80 5.31 17.08 -12.83
CA ARG A 80 5.57 17.81 -14.09
C ARG A 80 4.33 17.99 -14.94
N LEU A 81 3.40 17.02 -14.92
CA LEU A 81 2.18 17.04 -15.73
C LEU A 81 1.03 17.81 -15.07
N PHE A 82 0.88 17.68 -13.75
CA PHE A 82 -0.30 18.17 -13.01
C PHE A 82 0.03 19.21 -11.93
N GLY A 83 1.30 19.64 -11.84
CA GLY A 83 1.78 20.51 -10.77
C GLY A 83 1.99 19.75 -9.45
N ILE A 84 2.71 20.38 -8.52
CA ILE A 84 2.99 19.82 -7.19
C ILE A 84 1.75 20.01 -6.30
N ASN A 85 1.00 18.94 -6.08
CA ASN A 85 -0.22 18.93 -5.25
C ASN A 85 -0.53 17.51 -4.76
N ASP A 86 -1.49 17.42 -3.83
CA ASP A 86 -1.88 16.17 -3.18
C ASP A 86 -2.46 15.14 -4.16
N PHE A 87 -3.19 15.60 -5.19
CA PHE A 87 -3.71 14.72 -6.25
C PHE A 87 -2.58 14.10 -7.08
N ALA A 88 -1.66 14.94 -7.54
CA ALA A 88 -0.54 14.48 -8.38
C ALA A 88 0.40 13.54 -7.63
N ALA A 89 0.57 13.71 -6.31
CA ALA A 89 1.31 12.79 -5.45
C ALA A 89 0.70 11.38 -5.43
N ARG A 90 -0.63 11.27 -5.39
CA ARG A 90 -1.39 10.01 -5.26
C ARG A 90 -1.66 9.32 -6.59
N LEU A 91 -1.63 10.06 -7.69
CA LEU A 91 -1.97 9.56 -9.02
C LEU A 91 -1.19 8.29 -9.41
N PRO A 92 0.13 8.16 -9.20
CA PRO A 92 0.85 6.93 -9.51
C PRO A 92 0.31 5.69 -8.80
N SER A 93 -0.01 5.78 -7.50
CA SER A 93 -0.59 4.66 -6.74
C SER A 93 -1.94 4.23 -7.30
N ALA A 94 -2.80 5.18 -7.65
CA ALA A 94 -4.10 4.90 -8.26
C ALA A 94 -3.94 4.21 -9.63
N LEU A 95 -3.02 4.68 -10.46
CA LEU A 95 -2.75 4.08 -11.78
C LEU A 95 -2.18 2.66 -11.66
N PHE A 96 -1.26 2.39 -10.72
CA PHE A 96 -0.77 1.04 -10.47
C PHE A 96 -1.86 0.10 -9.94
N THR A 97 -2.80 0.61 -9.13
CA THR A 97 -3.96 -0.15 -8.66
C THR A 97 -4.88 -0.55 -9.81
N ILE A 98 -5.23 0.41 -10.68
CA ILE A 98 -6.02 0.15 -11.90
C ILE A 98 -5.26 -0.81 -12.81
N GLY A 99 -3.97 -0.60 -13.00
CA GLY A 99 -3.10 -1.48 -13.78
C GLY A 99 -3.11 -2.93 -13.27
N THR A 100 -3.04 -3.13 -11.96
CA THR A 100 -3.12 -4.46 -11.32
C THR A 100 -4.47 -5.13 -11.62
N ALA A 101 -5.57 -4.40 -11.48
CA ALA A 101 -6.90 -4.92 -11.79
C ALA A 101 -7.06 -5.26 -13.28
N LEU A 102 -6.44 -4.48 -14.18
CA LEU A 102 -6.41 -4.79 -15.62
C LEU A 102 -5.58 -6.04 -15.94
N VAL A 103 -4.46 -6.24 -15.23
CA VAL A 103 -3.68 -7.48 -15.32
C VAL A 103 -4.54 -8.67 -14.92
N LEU A 104 -5.27 -8.58 -13.81
CA LEU A 104 -6.19 -9.62 -13.34
C LEU A 104 -7.32 -9.89 -14.33
N ALA A 105 -7.92 -8.82 -14.88
CA ALA A 105 -8.97 -8.97 -15.89
C ALA A 105 -8.47 -9.68 -17.15
N ARG A 106 -7.30 -9.29 -17.67
CA ARG A 106 -6.70 -9.93 -18.84
C ARG A 106 -6.33 -11.38 -18.57
N TRP A 107 -5.79 -11.66 -17.39
CA TRP A 107 -5.45 -13.01 -16.96
C TRP A 107 -6.72 -13.86 -16.80
N GLY A 108 -7.73 -13.38 -16.05
CA GLY A 108 -9.00 -14.06 -15.85
C GLY A 108 -9.71 -14.37 -17.17
N ARG A 109 -9.73 -13.40 -18.12
CA ARG A 109 -10.30 -13.62 -19.46
C ARG A 109 -9.54 -14.68 -20.26
N LYS A 110 -8.21 -14.75 -20.11
CA LYS A 110 -7.38 -15.74 -20.81
C LYS A 110 -7.59 -17.16 -20.30
N VAL A 111 -7.81 -17.32 -19.00
CA VAL A 111 -7.90 -18.64 -18.34
C VAL A 111 -9.33 -19.13 -18.14
N ALA A 112 -10.31 -18.23 -18.26
CA ALA A 112 -11.72 -18.54 -18.09
C ALA A 112 -12.59 -17.75 -19.09
N ASP A 113 -13.20 -16.63 -18.66
CA ASP A 113 -14.16 -15.86 -19.45
C ASP A 113 -14.18 -14.36 -19.04
N LYS A 114 -15.05 -13.58 -19.71
CA LYS A 114 -15.20 -12.14 -19.45
C LYS A 114 -15.81 -11.85 -18.09
N GLU A 115 -16.66 -12.73 -17.57
CA GLU A 115 -17.31 -12.57 -16.27
C GLU A 115 -16.29 -12.74 -15.15
N THR A 116 -15.50 -13.81 -15.20
CA THR A 116 -14.36 -14.03 -14.29
C THR A 116 -13.36 -12.87 -14.34
N ALA A 117 -13.07 -12.35 -15.52
CA ALA A 117 -12.21 -11.18 -15.72
C ALA A 117 -12.72 -9.96 -14.95
N PHE A 118 -14.01 -9.63 -15.11
CA PHE A 118 -14.62 -8.49 -14.44
C PHE A 118 -14.66 -8.70 -12.92
N ILE A 119 -15.09 -9.88 -12.46
CA ILE A 119 -15.19 -10.22 -11.05
C ILE A 119 -13.82 -10.08 -10.36
N ALA A 120 -12.75 -10.67 -10.93
CA ALA A 120 -11.41 -10.63 -10.35
C ALA A 120 -10.88 -9.20 -10.20
N GLY A 121 -10.97 -8.39 -11.27
CA GLY A 121 -10.50 -7.01 -11.24
C GLY A 121 -11.33 -6.11 -10.33
N ALA A 122 -12.67 -6.25 -10.34
CA ALA A 122 -13.54 -5.47 -9.47
C ALA A 122 -13.38 -5.86 -7.99
N MET A 123 -13.25 -7.15 -7.66
CA MET A 123 -12.91 -7.60 -6.30
C MET A 123 -11.62 -6.98 -5.80
N PHE A 124 -10.61 -6.93 -6.63
CA PHE A 124 -9.34 -6.35 -6.23
C PHE A 124 -9.48 -4.86 -5.91
N ILE A 125 -10.01 -4.04 -6.84
CA ILE A 125 -10.14 -2.58 -6.64
C ILE A 125 -11.03 -2.23 -5.44
N THR A 126 -12.09 -3.00 -5.22
CA THR A 126 -13.08 -2.73 -4.16
C THR A 126 -12.80 -3.47 -2.85
N GLY A 127 -11.72 -4.24 -2.76
CA GLY A 127 -11.23 -4.72 -1.48
C GLY A 127 -10.87 -3.54 -0.57
N LEU A 128 -11.39 -3.53 0.67
CA LEU A 128 -11.33 -2.37 1.56
C LEU A 128 -9.93 -1.75 1.65
N HIS A 129 -8.93 -2.56 1.96
CA HIS A 129 -7.55 -2.07 2.13
C HIS A 129 -6.93 -1.62 0.79
N VAL A 130 -7.27 -2.30 -0.32
CA VAL A 130 -6.81 -1.89 -1.67
C VAL A 130 -7.38 -0.54 -2.05
N ALA A 131 -8.68 -0.30 -1.77
CA ALA A 131 -9.32 0.98 -2.03
C ALA A 131 -8.69 2.13 -1.23
N VAL A 132 -8.22 1.86 0.00
CA VAL A 132 -7.51 2.85 0.83
C VAL A 132 -6.09 3.07 0.30
N ILE A 133 -5.25 2.02 0.24
CA ILE A 133 -3.82 2.16 -0.12
C ILE A 133 -3.63 2.57 -1.59
N GLY A 134 -4.55 2.19 -2.47
CA GLY A 134 -4.55 2.66 -3.86
C GLY A 134 -4.70 4.18 -4.02
N ARG A 135 -5.09 4.87 -2.96
CA ARG A 135 -5.24 6.33 -2.90
C ARG A 135 -4.16 7.01 -2.06
N VAL A 136 -3.24 6.28 -1.46
CA VAL A 136 -2.14 6.79 -0.64
C VAL A 136 -0.87 6.87 -1.49
N ALA A 137 -0.13 7.97 -1.39
CA ALA A 137 1.06 8.25 -2.19
C ALA A 137 2.29 7.45 -1.71
N THR A 138 2.22 6.11 -1.76
CA THR A 138 3.28 5.19 -1.32
C THR A 138 3.73 4.23 -2.43
N ALA A 139 4.81 3.49 -2.18
CA ALA A 139 5.38 2.53 -3.12
C ALA A 139 4.61 1.19 -3.22
N ASP A 140 3.59 0.98 -2.37
CA ASP A 140 2.93 -0.32 -2.20
C ASP A 140 2.26 -0.81 -3.47
N MET A 141 1.46 0.04 -4.11
CA MET A 141 0.70 -0.38 -5.29
C MET A 141 1.59 -0.59 -6.53
N ALA A 142 2.70 0.14 -6.64
CA ALA A 142 3.71 -0.13 -7.66
C ALA A 142 4.32 -1.53 -7.47
N MET A 143 4.69 -1.89 -6.25
CA MET A 143 5.20 -3.22 -5.91
C MET A 143 4.15 -4.30 -6.21
N VAL A 144 2.89 -4.13 -5.77
CA VAL A 144 1.79 -5.09 -6.02
C VAL A 144 1.57 -5.31 -7.52
N PHE A 145 1.64 -4.25 -8.32
CA PHE A 145 1.51 -4.34 -9.78
C PHE A 145 2.59 -5.23 -10.40
N PHE A 146 3.86 -4.97 -10.08
CA PHE A 146 4.97 -5.75 -10.64
C PHE A 146 5.02 -7.18 -10.09
N VAL A 147 4.69 -7.39 -8.81
CA VAL A 147 4.49 -8.73 -8.24
C VAL A 147 3.43 -9.50 -9.01
N THR A 148 2.29 -8.88 -9.33
CA THR A 148 1.20 -9.52 -10.08
C THR A 148 1.64 -9.88 -11.50
N LEU A 149 2.38 -8.99 -12.17
CA LEU A 149 2.98 -9.28 -13.48
C LEU A 149 3.98 -10.44 -13.41
N THR A 150 4.82 -10.48 -12.37
CA THR A 150 5.78 -11.57 -12.15
C THR A 150 5.05 -12.90 -11.95
N VAL A 151 3.99 -12.91 -11.14
CA VAL A 151 3.18 -14.12 -10.91
C VAL A 151 2.54 -14.60 -12.21
N TRP A 152 1.89 -13.72 -12.97
CA TRP A 152 1.26 -14.11 -14.23
C TRP A 152 2.27 -14.56 -15.28
N SER A 153 3.35 -13.80 -15.48
CA SER A 153 4.39 -14.18 -16.45
C SER A 153 5.10 -15.47 -16.06
N GLY A 154 5.34 -15.69 -14.77
CA GLY A 154 5.86 -16.96 -14.25
C GLY A 154 4.95 -18.15 -14.55
N TRP A 155 3.62 -17.97 -14.43
CA TRP A 155 2.63 -18.97 -14.85
C TRP A 155 2.74 -19.27 -16.34
N GLU A 156 2.76 -18.23 -17.17
CA GLU A 156 2.83 -18.37 -18.64
C GLU A 156 4.14 -19.02 -19.12
N LEU A 157 5.25 -18.69 -18.48
CA LEU A 157 6.56 -19.31 -18.79
C LEU A 157 6.63 -20.79 -18.47
N THR A 158 5.80 -21.27 -17.56
CA THR A 158 5.76 -22.68 -17.17
C THR A 158 4.76 -23.50 -17.99
N ARG A 159 3.99 -22.89 -18.89
CA ARG A 159 3.03 -23.60 -19.76
C ARG A 159 3.72 -24.16 -20.99
N PRO A 160 3.56 -25.47 -21.30
CA PRO A 160 4.16 -26.10 -22.49
C PRO A 160 3.66 -25.48 -23.80
N GLU A 161 2.39 -25.07 -23.82
CA GLU A 161 1.66 -24.60 -25.04
C GLU A 161 1.90 -23.11 -25.35
N ASN A 162 2.81 -22.43 -24.63
CA ASN A 162 2.98 -20.99 -24.79
C ASN A 162 3.84 -20.63 -26.01
N SER A 163 3.18 -20.16 -27.07
CA SER A 163 3.83 -19.71 -28.32
C SER A 163 4.58 -18.37 -28.20
N SER A 164 4.31 -17.58 -27.13
CA SER A 164 4.87 -16.24 -26.93
C SER A 164 5.90 -16.19 -25.80
N ARG A 165 6.74 -17.21 -25.73
CA ARG A 165 7.68 -17.42 -24.62
C ARG A 165 8.64 -16.25 -24.38
N ALA A 166 9.26 -15.70 -25.43
CA ALA A 166 10.19 -14.57 -25.31
C ALA A 166 9.52 -13.34 -24.69
N LYS A 167 8.26 -13.05 -25.06
CA LYS A 167 7.45 -11.98 -24.47
C LYS A 167 7.29 -12.18 -22.95
N TRP A 168 6.90 -13.39 -22.53
CA TRP A 168 6.65 -13.66 -21.12
C TRP A 168 7.94 -13.72 -20.30
N TRP A 169 9.04 -14.17 -20.90
CA TRP A 169 10.37 -14.09 -20.32
C TRP A 169 10.76 -12.62 -20.06
N MET A 170 10.60 -11.76 -21.07
CA MET A 170 10.89 -10.33 -20.90
C MET A 170 10.03 -9.69 -19.81
N ILE A 171 8.70 -9.94 -19.82
CA ILE A 171 7.79 -9.40 -18.81
C ILE A 171 8.20 -9.86 -17.40
N PHE A 172 8.57 -11.14 -17.23
CA PHE A 172 8.95 -11.71 -15.95
C PHE A 172 10.17 -11.00 -15.34
N TYR A 173 11.25 -10.94 -16.09
CA TYR A 173 12.50 -10.34 -15.58
C TYR A 173 12.46 -8.82 -15.48
N MET A 174 11.76 -8.14 -16.38
CA MET A 174 11.46 -6.71 -16.26
C MET A 174 10.60 -6.41 -15.03
N ALA A 175 9.57 -7.21 -14.76
CA ALA A 175 8.73 -7.04 -13.60
C ALA A 175 9.49 -7.29 -12.29
N LEU A 176 10.42 -8.25 -12.25
CA LEU A 176 11.32 -8.45 -11.10
C LEU A 176 12.21 -7.21 -10.87
N ALA A 177 12.78 -6.63 -11.93
CA ALA A 177 13.63 -5.44 -11.82
C ALA A 177 12.84 -4.23 -11.34
N LEU A 178 11.72 -3.91 -11.99
CA LEU A 178 10.89 -2.76 -11.63
C LEU A 178 10.20 -2.94 -10.28
N GLY A 179 9.82 -4.15 -9.91
CA GLY A 179 9.33 -4.48 -8.60
C GLY A 179 10.36 -4.22 -7.50
N PHE A 180 11.61 -4.59 -7.74
CA PHE A 180 12.72 -4.25 -6.85
C PHE A 180 12.90 -2.74 -6.74
N LEU A 181 12.90 -2.02 -7.85
CA LEU A 181 13.00 -0.55 -7.87
C LEU A 181 11.81 0.14 -7.22
N ALA A 182 10.66 -0.56 -7.07
CA ALA A 182 9.51 -0.05 -6.33
C ALA A 182 9.66 -0.21 -4.80
N LYS A 183 10.00 -1.41 -4.32
CA LYS A 183 10.00 -1.68 -2.86
C LYS A 183 11.09 -2.67 -2.40
N GLY A 184 12.12 -2.90 -3.19
CA GLY A 184 13.26 -3.75 -2.86
C GLY A 184 12.96 -5.26 -2.96
N PRO A 185 13.71 -6.11 -2.21
CA PRO A 185 13.73 -7.58 -2.40
C PRO A 185 12.38 -8.26 -2.19
N VAL A 186 11.45 -7.66 -1.47
CA VAL A 186 10.08 -8.17 -1.26
C VAL A 186 9.36 -8.48 -2.58
N ALA A 187 9.66 -7.71 -3.62
CA ALA A 187 9.09 -7.94 -4.95
C ALA A 187 9.54 -9.26 -5.60
N TRP A 188 10.55 -9.93 -5.06
CA TRP A 188 11.06 -11.21 -5.57
C TRP A 188 10.41 -12.45 -4.92
N LEU A 189 9.53 -12.27 -3.94
CA LEU A 189 8.77 -13.37 -3.32
C LEU A 189 8.08 -14.30 -4.34
N PRO A 190 7.53 -13.81 -5.47
CA PRO A 190 6.93 -14.68 -6.47
C PRO A 190 7.86 -15.73 -7.07
N ILE A 191 9.17 -15.50 -7.06
CA ILE A 191 10.16 -16.50 -7.56
C ILE A 191 10.00 -17.82 -6.82
N ALA A 192 9.87 -17.77 -5.49
CA ALA A 192 9.66 -18.97 -4.68
C ALA A 192 8.37 -19.70 -5.08
N GLY A 193 7.29 -18.95 -5.33
CA GLY A 193 6.01 -19.51 -5.78
C GLY A 193 6.06 -20.10 -7.18
N VAL A 194 6.83 -19.51 -8.09
CA VAL A 194 7.06 -20.08 -9.43
C VAL A 194 7.85 -21.38 -9.33
N VAL A 195 8.91 -21.42 -8.51
CA VAL A 195 9.74 -22.62 -8.29
C VAL A 195 8.91 -23.73 -7.66
N LEU A 196 8.16 -23.46 -6.59
CA LEU A 196 7.29 -24.43 -5.93
C LEU A 196 6.16 -24.90 -6.85
N GLY A 197 5.51 -23.99 -7.58
CA GLY A 197 4.47 -24.31 -8.55
C GLY A 197 4.97 -25.24 -9.66
N ARG A 198 6.23 -25.06 -10.08
CA ARG A 198 6.88 -25.98 -11.04
C ARG A 198 7.14 -27.37 -10.44
N ALA A 199 7.60 -27.44 -9.21
CA ALA A 199 7.86 -28.72 -8.55
C ALA A 199 6.58 -29.56 -8.37
N MET A 200 5.41 -28.93 -8.32
CA MET A 200 4.10 -29.58 -8.15
C MET A 200 3.49 -30.09 -9.47
N ARG A 201 4.08 -29.78 -10.62
CA ARG A 201 3.57 -30.16 -11.97
C ARG A 201 4.54 -31.08 -12.67
N LYS A 202 4.01 -32.13 -13.32
CA LYS A 202 4.81 -33.06 -14.14
C LYS A 202 5.10 -32.48 -15.53
N ASP A 203 4.10 -31.79 -16.13
CA ASP A 203 4.16 -31.26 -17.50
C ASP A 203 4.50 -29.76 -17.44
N VAL A 204 5.75 -29.44 -17.10
CA VAL A 204 6.22 -28.07 -17.01
C VAL A 204 7.32 -27.84 -18.02
N PHE A 205 7.17 -26.78 -18.80
CA PHE A 205 8.29 -26.27 -19.56
C PHE A 205 9.38 -25.75 -18.61
N ARG A 206 10.60 -26.21 -18.80
CA ARG A 206 11.75 -25.76 -18.00
C ARG A 206 12.52 -24.70 -18.78
N LEU A 207 12.70 -23.53 -18.17
CA LEU A 207 13.70 -22.58 -18.64
C LEU A 207 15.06 -23.26 -18.58
N THR A 208 15.87 -23.09 -19.62
CA THR A 208 17.25 -23.51 -19.58
C THR A 208 18.01 -22.69 -18.51
N TRP A 209 19.10 -23.24 -18.01
CA TRP A 209 19.94 -22.49 -17.08
C TRP A 209 20.47 -21.19 -17.68
N LEU A 210 20.78 -21.19 -19.01
CA LEU A 210 21.21 -20.00 -19.75
C LEU A 210 20.12 -18.91 -19.79
N GLU A 211 18.87 -19.27 -20.09
CA GLU A 211 17.75 -18.33 -20.08
C GLU A 211 17.49 -17.76 -18.69
N THR A 212 17.67 -18.57 -17.66
CA THR A 212 17.52 -18.14 -16.26
C THR A 212 18.62 -17.17 -15.88
N ILE A 213 19.90 -17.49 -16.17
CA ILE A 213 21.04 -16.59 -15.90
C ILE A 213 20.90 -15.30 -16.72
N ALA A 214 20.60 -15.38 -18.00
CA ALA A 214 20.41 -14.20 -18.85
C ALA A 214 19.32 -13.28 -18.28
N GLY A 215 18.21 -13.84 -17.81
CA GLY A 215 17.14 -13.08 -17.18
C GLY A 215 17.56 -12.44 -15.85
N LEU A 216 18.30 -13.16 -15.02
CA LEU A 216 18.83 -12.59 -13.78
C LEU A 216 19.85 -11.48 -14.06
N VAL A 217 20.70 -11.65 -15.06
CA VAL A 217 21.64 -10.58 -15.51
C VAL A 217 20.86 -9.35 -15.95
N VAL A 218 19.82 -9.50 -16.76
CA VAL A 218 18.95 -8.38 -17.16
C VAL A 218 18.32 -7.71 -15.95
N THR A 219 17.78 -8.48 -15.00
CA THR A 219 17.18 -7.94 -13.76
C THR A 219 18.21 -7.15 -12.96
N VAL A 220 19.39 -7.74 -12.72
CA VAL A 220 20.46 -7.09 -11.94
C VAL A 220 21.00 -5.87 -12.68
N ALA A 221 21.19 -5.92 -13.99
CA ALA A 221 21.66 -4.80 -14.80
C ALA A 221 20.70 -3.61 -14.71
N LEU A 222 19.40 -3.84 -14.83
CA LEU A 222 18.39 -2.78 -14.71
C LEU A 222 18.36 -2.16 -13.30
N VAL A 223 18.49 -2.96 -12.26
CA VAL A 223 18.60 -2.46 -10.88
C VAL A 223 19.91 -1.68 -10.70
N ALA A 224 21.01 -2.18 -11.25
CA ALA A 224 22.33 -1.57 -11.16
C ALA A 224 22.42 -0.24 -11.92
N CYS A 225 21.66 -0.05 -13.00
CA CYS A 225 21.59 1.23 -13.71
C CYS A 225 21.21 2.40 -12.79
N TRP A 226 20.38 2.15 -11.77
CA TRP A 226 20.10 3.14 -10.73
C TRP A 226 20.98 2.93 -9.49
N GLY A 227 21.13 1.69 -9.03
CA GLY A 227 21.79 1.37 -7.77
C GLY A 227 23.26 1.80 -7.73
N ILE A 228 24.02 1.61 -8.82
CA ILE A 228 25.43 2.02 -8.88
C ILE A 228 25.59 3.54 -8.76
N PRO A 229 24.87 4.39 -9.52
CA PRO A 229 24.88 5.84 -9.29
C PRO A 229 24.51 6.23 -7.86
N ALA A 230 23.46 5.64 -7.29
CA ALA A 230 23.02 5.92 -5.93
C ALA A 230 24.08 5.58 -4.88
N LEU A 231 24.74 4.44 -5.01
CA LEU A 231 25.84 4.04 -4.12
C LEU A 231 27.07 4.95 -4.26
N LYS A 232 27.42 5.35 -5.49
CA LYS A 232 28.55 6.26 -5.73
C LYS A 232 28.28 7.64 -5.13
N GLN A 233 27.10 8.21 -5.37
CA GLN A 233 26.72 9.54 -4.88
C GLN A 233 26.67 9.60 -3.34
N THR A 234 26.28 8.52 -2.68
CA THR A 234 26.15 8.43 -1.23
C THR A 234 27.34 7.76 -0.52
N GLN A 235 28.42 7.47 -1.25
CA GLN A 235 29.62 6.81 -0.70
C GLN A 235 29.29 5.49 0.06
N GLY A 236 28.29 4.75 -0.42
CA GLY A 236 27.85 3.48 0.16
C GLY A 236 26.77 3.59 1.21
N HIS A 237 26.46 4.78 1.78
CA HIS A 237 25.42 4.94 2.81
C HIS A 237 24.05 4.45 2.38
N TYR A 238 23.73 4.51 1.09
CA TYR A 238 22.47 3.97 0.59
C TYR A 238 22.33 2.46 0.86
N TRP A 239 23.43 1.71 0.79
CA TRP A 239 23.43 0.27 1.09
C TRP A 239 23.32 0.01 2.59
N GLU A 240 24.09 0.72 3.40
CA GLU A 240 24.13 0.57 4.85
C GLU A 240 22.75 0.79 5.48
N VAL A 241 22.09 1.89 5.14
CA VAL A 241 20.77 2.23 5.66
C VAL A 241 19.66 1.49 4.91
N GLY A 242 19.65 1.52 3.57
CA GLY A 242 18.58 0.95 2.77
C GLY A 242 18.46 -0.56 2.88
N MET A 243 19.59 -1.29 2.81
CA MET A 243 19.60 -2.75 2.97
C MET A 243 19.83 -3.17 4.42
N GLY A 244 20.79 -2.54 5.12
CA GLY A 244 21.13 -2.90 6.48
C GLY A 244 19.98 -2.65 7.45
N GLU A 245 19.50 -1.41 7.56
CA GLU A 245 18.44 -1.07 8.52
C GLU A 245 17.04 -1.43 8.01
N HIS A 246 16.69 -0.98 6.79
CA HIS A 246 15.31 -1.11 6.31
C HIS A 246 14.94 -2.49 5.78
N VAL A 247 15.89 -3.37 5.44
CA VAL A 247 15.61 -4.75 5.03
C VAL A 247 16.02 -5.73 6.12
N ILE A 248 17.32 -5.80 6.46
CA ILE A 248 17.83 -6.82 7.37
C ILE A 248 17.38 -6.58 8.80
N HIS A 249 17.63 -5.40 9.36
CA HIS A 249 17.27 -5.10 10.75
C HIS A 249 15.74 -5.10 10.95
N ARG A 250 14.96 -4.57 10.01
CA ARG A 250 13.49 -4.61 10.05
C ARG A 250 12.92 -6.02 9.98
N SER A 251 13.61 -6.96 9.31
CA SER A 251 13.18 -8.35 9.25
C SER A 251 13.49 -9.12 10.54
N LEU A 252 14.62 -8.84 11.17
CA LEU A 252 15.13 -9.54 12.35
C LEU A 252 14.80 -8.84 13.67
N GLY A 253 14.54 -7.52 13.65
CA GLY A 253 14.23 -6.68 14.81
C GLY A 253 12.83 -6.09 14.77
N VAL A 254 12.39 -5.51 15.89
CA VAL A 254 11.18 -4.68 15.98
C VAL A 254 11.60 -3.24 15.80
N MET A 255 11.10 -2.56 14.76
CA MET A 255 11.33 -1.14 14.50
C MET A 255 10.05 -0.34 14.73
N ASP A 256 10.22 0.93 15.12
CA ASP A 256 9.15 1.93 15.22
C ASP A 256 7.95 1.50 16.07
N SER A 257 8.16 0.72 17.12
CA SER A 257 7.10 0.18 17.99
C SER A 257 6.09 -0.75 17.30
N HIS A 258 6.33 -1.16 16.05
CA HIS A 258 5.45 -2.05 15.29
C HIS A 258 5.85 -3.52 15.48
N GLY A 259 5.48 -4.11 16.61
CA GLY A 259 5.71 -5.50 16.95
C GLY A 259 5.74 -5.71 18.45
N VAL A 260 5.80 -6.96 18.89
CA VAL A 260 5.88 -7.31 20.31
C VAL A 260 7.26 -7.87 20.61
N LYS A 261 7.86 -7.37 21.70
CA LYS A 261 9.15 -7.87 22.19
C LYS A 261 8.97 -9.25 22.84
N GLY A 262 9.91 -10.16 22.55
CA GLY A 262 9.95 -11.50 23.14
C GLY A 262 9.24 -12.58 22.32
N TRP A 263 9.59 -13.85 22.59
CA TRP A 263 9.08 -15.02 21.86
C TRP A 263 7.57 -15.24 22.04
N GLY A 264 7.02 -15.03 23.22
CA GLY A 264 5.59 -15.20 23.48
C GLY A 264 4.74 -14.24 22.67
N GLY A 265 5.14 -12.96 22.61
CA GLY A 265 4.46 -11.98 21.79
C GLY A 265 4.59 -12.25 20.28
N PHE A 266 5.72 -12.73 19.82
CA PHE A 266 5.91 -13.12 18.43
C PHE A 266 4.97 -14.26 18.02
N VAL A 267 4.87 -15.32 18.84
CA VAL A 267 3.96 -16.46 18.58
C VAL A 267 2.50 -16.01 18.59
N LEU A 268 2.12 -15.13 19.51
CA LEU A 268 0.76 -14.57 19.58
C LEU A 268 0.40 -13.80 18.30
N LEU A 269 1.36 -13.13 17.66
CA LEU A 269 1.14 -12.37 16.44
C LEU A 269 1.26 -13.19 15.14
N LEU A 270 1.62 -14.47 15.18
CA LEU A 270 1.67 -15.30 13.96
C LEU A 270 0.35 -15.31 13.18
N PRO A 271 -0.84 -15.43 13.80
CA PRO A 271 -2.11 -15.42 13.07
C PRO A 271 -2.57 -14.01 12.66
N LEU A 272 -1.88 -12.95 13.04
CA LEU A 272 -2.30 -11.57 12.82
C LEU A 272 -2.68 -11.31 11.36
N TYR A 273 -1.88 -11.76 10.41
CA TYR A 273 -2.12 -11.50 9.00
C TYR A 273 -3.32 -12.24 8.43
N PHE A 274 -3.66 -13.40 8.98
CA PHE A 274 -4.89 -14.09 8.63
C PHE A 274 -6.11 -13.32 9.15
N LEU A 275 -6.03 -12.75 10.36
CA LEU A 275 -7.10 -11.93 10.94
C LEU A 275 -7.24 -10.59 10.22
N THR A 276 -6.12 -9.89 10.00
CA THR A 276 -6.15 -8.59 9.30
C THR A 276 -6.60 -8.75 7.86
N PHE A 277 -6.27 -9.85 7.18
CA PHE A 277 -6.75 -10.16 5.84
C PHE A 277 -8.28 -10.20 5.75
N LEU A 278 -8.95 -10.74 6.78
CA LEU A 278 -10.42 -10.78 6.82
C LEU A 278 -11.04 -9.41 6.66
N ILE A 279 -10.47 -8.43 7.36
CA ILE A 279 -10.94 -7.03 7.32
C ILE A 279 -10.43 -6.34 6.04
N SER A 280 -9.16 -6.55 5.72
CA SER A 280 -8.50 -5.88 4.60
C SER A 280 -9.10 -6.21 3.24
N PHE A 281 -9.65 -7.42 3.07
CA PHE A 281 -10.24 -7.85 1.82
C PHE A 281 -11.77 -7.94 1.86
N LEU A 282 -12.41 -7.25 2.86
CA LEU A 282 -13.86 -7.09 2.86
C LEU A 282 -14.33 -6.41 1.56
N PRO A 283 -15.54 -6.75 1.05
CA PRO A 283 -16.49 -7.74 1.59
C PRO A 283 -16.24 -9.16 1.05
N TRP A 284 -15.17 -9.38 0.30
CA TRP A 284 -14.96 -10.60 -0.48
C TRP A 284 -14.62 -11.81 0.39
N THR A 285 -14.01 -11.57 1.54
CA THR A 285 -13.72 -12.59 2.55
C THR A 285 -14.99 -13.18 3.20
N THR A 286 -16.13 -12.49 3.13
CA THR A 286 -17.38 -12.98 3.74
C THR A 286 -18.07 -14.07 2.94
N HIS A 287 -17.66 -14.34 1.70
CA HIS A 287 -18.31 -15.34 0.84
C HIS A 287 -18.42 -16.70 1.50
N ARG A 288 -17.36 -17.16 2.12
CA ARG A 288 -17.33 -18.47 2.78
C ARG A 288 -17.94 -18.48 4.20
N LEU A 289 -18.19 -17.31 4.77
CA LEU A 289 -18.94 -17.21 6.01
C LEU A 289 -20.42 -17.58 5.81
N ASP A 290 -20.95 -17.37 4.59
CA ASP A 290 -22.31 -17.72 4.23
C ASP A 290 -22.54 -19.26 4.32
N GLU A 291 -21.49 -20.07 4.10
CA GLU A 291 -21.56 -21.54 4.29
C GLU A 291 -21.73 -21.94 5.78
N ALA A 292 -21.16 -21.16 6.68
CA ALA A 292 -21.30 -21.39 8.13
C ALA A 292 -22.59 -20.80 8.71
N GLU A 293 -23.24 -19.88 8.01
CA GLU A 293 -24.37 -19.12 8.51
C GLU A 293 -25.54 -20.01 9.00
N PRO A 294 -25.98 -21.09 8.29
CA PRO A 294 -27.05 -21.95 8.79
C PRO A 294 -26.70 -22.63 10.12
N TRP A 295 -25.41 -22.97 10.31
CA TRP A 295 -24.96 -23.56 11.57
C TRP A 295 -24.87 -22.49 12.68
N LEU A 296 -24.33 -21.32 12.37
CA LEU A 296 -24.21 -20.21 13.32
C LEU A 296 -25.56 -19.70 13.80
N GLN A 297 -26.57 -19.62 12.92
CA GLN A 297 -27.94 -19.23 13.28
C GLN A 297 -28.57 -20.23 14.22
N ARG A 298 -28.36 -21.52 13.99
CA ARG A 298 -28.81 -22.57 14.94
C ARG A 298 -28.15 -22.42 16.31
N GLN A 299 -26.88 -22.04 16.39
CA GLN A 299 -26.22 -21.79 17.68
C GLN A 299 -26.80 -20.54 18.37
N LYS A 300 -27.06 -19.48 17.60
CA LYS A 300 -27.61 -18.21 18.11
C LYS A 300 -28.97 -18.40 18.82
N GLN A 301 -29.74 -19.39 18.41
CA GLN A 301 -31.04 -19.74 19.05
C GLN A 301 -30.89 -20.41 20.43
N LYS A 302 -29.71 -20.91 20.79
CA LYS A 302 -29.47 -21.64 22.04
C LYS A 302 -29.32 -20.75 23.29
N GLY A 303 -29.31 -19.42 23.16
CA GLY A 303 -29.28 -18.51 24.31
C GLY A 303 -28.35 -17.32 24.16
N LEU A 304 -28.32 -16.46 25.19
CA LEU A 304 -27.58 -15.18 25.18
C LEU A 304 -26.07 -15.37 25.01
N LEU A 305 -25.48 -16.36 25.68
CA LEU A 305 -24.07 -16.69 25.59
C LEU A 305 -23.65 -16.99 24.14
N TRP A 306 -24.45 -17.76 23.42
CA TRP A 306 -24.20 -18.09 22.03
C TRP A 306 -24.37 -16.89 21.10
N LYS A 307 -25.28 -15.95 21.41
CA LYS A 307 -25.41 -14.69 20.66
C LYS A 307 -24.13 -13.85 20.72
N LEU A 308 -23.46 -13.83 21.87
CA LEU A 308 -22.19 -13.14 22.07
C LEU A 308 -21.00 -13.89 21.42
N LEU A 309 -21.04 -15.23 21.43
CA LEU A 309 -19.97 -16.06 20.86
C LEU A 309 -20.02 -16.17 19.33
N VAL A 310 -21.18 -16.01 18.69
CA VAL A 310 -21.34 -16.17 17.24
C VAL A 310 -20.39 -15.27 16.43
N PRO A 311 -20.15 -13.98 16.76
CA PRO A 311 -19.15 -13.17 16.05
C PRO A 311 -17.73 -13.74 16.14
N VAL A 312 -17.35 -14.20 17.34
CA VAL A 312 -16.04 -14.83 17.59
C VAL A 312 -15.92 -16.15 16.82
N LEU A 313 -16.97 -16.96 16.85
CA LEU A 313 -17.02 -18.23 16.12
C LEU A 313 -16.96 -18.02 14.59
N ARG A 314 -17.54 -16.93 14.07
CA ARG A 314 -17.38 -16.57 12.65
C ARG A 314 -15.92 -16.34 12.29
N VAL A 315 -15.21 -15.58 13.10
CA VAL A 315 -13.77 -15.33 12.89
C VAL A 315 -12.97 -16.62 13.01
N LEU A 316 -13.20 -17.41 14.08
CA LEU A 316 -12.53 -18.69 14.29
C LEU A 316 -12.83 -19.68 13.17
N PHE A 317 -14.11 -19.77 12.74
CA PHE A 317 -14.50 -20.62 11.62
C PHE A 317 -13.69 -20.27 10.36
N PHE A 318 -13.54 -18.99 10.06
CA PHE A 318 -12.77 -18.56 8.90
C PHE A 318 -11.28 -18.92 9.02
N VAL A 319 -10.68 -18.66 10.18
CA VAL A 319 -9.25 -18.96 10.44
C VAL A 319 -8.97 -20.46 10.34
N LEU A 320 -9.88 -21.31 10.82
CA LEU A 320 -9.74 -22.77 10.78
C LEU A 320 -10.22 -23.35 9.43
N TYR A 321 -11.21 -22.73 8.81
CA TYR A 321 -11.83 -23.22 7.58
C TYR A 321 -10.87 -23.17 6.39
N ILE A 322 -10.05 -22.11 6.25
CA ILE A 322 -9.08 -22.00 5.15
C ILE A 322 -8.08 -23.15 5.18
N PRO A 323 -7.35 -23.43 6.27
CA PRO A 323 -6.44 -24.57 6.34
C PRO A 323 -7.15 -25.92 6.10
N LEU A 324 -8.33 -26.12 6.69
CA LEU A 324 -9.12 -27.34 6.50
C LEU A 324 -9.57 -27.52 5.05
N LYS A 325 -9.99 -26.44 4.39
CA LYS A 325 -10.39 -26.49 3.00
C LYS A 325 -9.20 -26.74 2.08
N ILE A 326 -8.04 -26.10 2.33
CA ILE A 326 -6.80 -26.37 1.63
C ILE A 326 -6.42 -27.85 1.79
N TRP A 327 -6.52 -28.39 3.00
CA TRP A 327 -6.24 -29.79 3.27
C TRP A 327 -7.20 -30.75 2.57
N ARG A 328 -8.53 -30.49 2.62
CA ARG A 328 -9.55 -31.27 1.90
C ARG A 328 -9.39 -31.18 0.39
N TRP A 329 -8.98 -30.03 -0.13
CA TRP A 329 -8.78 -29.81 -1.55
C TRP A 329 -7.41 -30.32 -2.06
N TRP A 330 -6.53 -30.72 -1.13
CA TRP A 330 -5.20 -31.24 -1.45
C TRP A 330 -5.22 -32.41 -2.45
N PRO A 331 -6.15 -33.36 -2.43
CA PRO A 331 -6.25 -34.41 -3.45
C PRO A 331 -6.63 -33.89 -4.83
N GLU A 332 -7.39 -32.79 -4.91
CA GLU A 332 -7.88 -32.20 -6.19
C GLU A 332 -6.85 -31.28 -6.85
N ARG A 333 -5.73 -30.97 -6.18
CA ARG A 333 -4.70 -30.05 -6.68
C ARG A 333 -4.18 -30.36 -8.08
N ARG A 334 -4.22 -31.62 -8.49
CA ARG A 334 -3.81 -32.05 -9.83
C ARG A 334 -4.81 -31.65 -10.89
N ARG A 335 -6.07 -31.40 -10.54
CA ARG A 335 -7.15 -30.99 -11.44
C ARG A 335 -7.22 -29.46 -11.58
N ASP A 336 -7.04 -28.73 -10.45
CA ASP A 336 -7.03 -27.26 -10.43
C ASP A 336 -5.61 -26.72 -10.21
N VAL A 337 -4.77 -26.91 -11.20
CA VAL A 337 -3.35 -26.51 -11.15
C VAL A 337 -3.17 -24.99 -11.02
N LEU A 338 -4.01 -24.20 -11.69
CA LEU A 338 -3.95 -22.74 -11.61
C LEU A 338 -4.38 -22.25 -10.23
N GLY A 339 -5.48 -22.75 -9.69
CA GLY A 339 -5.94 -22.38 -8.36
C GLY A 339 -4.88 -22.68 -7.28
N TRP A 340 -4.22 -23.82 -7.37
CA TRP A 340 -3.10 -24.15 -6.48
C TRP A 340 -1.91 -23.21 -6.65
N TYR A 341 -1.55 -22.88 -7.89
CA TYR A 341 -0.48 -21.91 -8.15
C TYR A 341 -0.77 -20.56 -7.49
N LEU A 342 -1.99 -20.04 -7.66
CA LEU A 342 -2.42 -18.77 -7.07
C LEU A 342 -2.40 -18.81 -5.54
N LEU A 343 -2.87 -19.92 -4.94
CA LEU A 343 -2.83 -20.09 -3.47
C LEU A 343 -1.41 -20.20 -2.93
N VAL A 344 -0.51 -20.92 -3.60
CA VAL A 344 0.89 -21.01 -3.21
C VAL A 344 1.55 -19.63 -3.24
N GLN A 345 1.32 -18.84 -4.28
CA GLN A 345 1.82 -17.47 -4.36
C GLN A 345 1.30 -16.60 -3.19
N ALA A 346 0.02 -16.69 -2.88
CA ALA A 346 -0.57 -15.96 -1.76
C ALA A 346 -0.01 -16.44 -0.41
N LEU A 347 0.08 -17.75 -0.19
CA LEU A 347 0.57 -18.34 1.06
C LEU A 347 2.03 -17.96 1.34
N ILE A 348 2.89 -17.89 0.33
CA ILE A 348 4.28 -17.45 0.51
C ILE A 348 4.32 -16.05 1.12
N VAL A 349 3.50 -15.13 0.62
CA VAL A 349 3.42 -13.77 1.16
C VAL A 349 2.99 -13.81 2.64
N PHE A 350 1.93 -14.55 2.97
CA PHE A 350 1.46 -14.67 4.35
C PHE A 350 2.52 -15.29 5.27
N VAL A 351 3.16 -16.38 4.84
CA VAL A 351 4.19 -17.08 5.63
C VAL A 351 5.37 -16.17 5.88
N VAL A 352 5.94 -15.56 4.82
CA VAL A 352 7.12 -14.70 4.96
C VAL A 352 6.85 -13.54 5.90
N PHE A 353 5.74 -12.81 5.71
CA PHE A 353 5.43 -11.68 6.59
C PHE A 353 4.99 -12.10 8.00
N SER A 354 4.44 -13.31 8.18
CA SER A 354 4.22 -13.85 9.53
C SER A 354 5.53 -14.12 10.28
N LEU A 355 6.61 -14.42 9.57
CA LEU A 355 7.94 -14.64 10.15
C LEU A 355 8.73 -13.35 10.38
N VAL A 356 8.41 -12.24 9.67
CA VAL A 356 9.02 -10.92 9.89
C VAL A 356 8.53 -10.35 11.22
N LYS A 357 9.42 -9.77 12.03
CA LYS A 357 9.09 -9.25 13.36
C LYS A 357 8.29 -7.95 13.33
N THR A 358 8.59 -7.05 12.39
CA THR A 358 7.80 -5.82 12.19
C THR A 358 6.49 -6.14 11.48
N LYS A 359 5.36 -5.75 12.07
CA LYS A 359 4.01 -6.09 11.59
C LYS A 359 3.24 -4.86 11.13
N LEU A 360 2.94 -4.79 9.82
CA LEU A 360 2.08 -3.76 9.25
C LEU A 360 0.98 -4.42 8.40
N PRO A 361 -0.30 -4.01 8.54
CA PRO A 361 -1.43 -4.68 7.87
C PRO A 361 -1.31 -4.78 6.35
N HIS A 362 -0.71 -3.78 5.70
CA HIS A 362 -0.55 -3.72 4.25
C HIS A 362 0.55 -4.65 3.68
N TYR A 363 1.36 -5.29 4.52
CA TYR A 363 2.43 -6.20 4.04
C TYR A 363 1.90 -7.41 3.26
N THR A 364 0.67 -7.84 3.52
CA THR A 364 0.03 -8.96 2.80
C THR A 364 -0.62 -8.58 1.47
N MET A 365 -0.64 -7.31 1.10
CA MET A 365 -1.27 -6.84 -0.16
C MET A 365 -0.78 -7.54 -1.42
N PRO A 366 0.49 -7.97 -1.56
CA PRO A 366 0.94 -8.72 -2.73
C PRO A 366 0.21 -10.06 -2.96
N ALA A 367 -0.44 -10.61 -1.92
CA ALA A 367 -1.26 -11.81 -2.02
C ALA A 367 -2.66 -11.56 -2.61
N PHE A 368 -3.18 -10.33 -2.47
CA PHE A 368 -4.58 -10.02 -2.79
C PHE A 368 -4.94 -10.21 -4.27
N PRO A 369 -4.09 -9.88 -5.25
CA PRO A 369 -4.36 -10.18 -6.66
C PRO A 369 -4.57 -11.67 -6.92
N CYS A 370 -3.71 -12.51 -6.33
CA CYS A 370 -3.83 -13.97 -6.48
C CYS A 370 -5.12 -14.49 -5.86
N ILE A 371 -5.50 -13.98 -4.69
CA ILE A 371 -6.73 -14.37 -4.00
C ILE A 371 -7.95 -13.88 -4.77
N ALA A 372 -7.94 -12.66 -5.31
CA ALA A 372 -9.04 -12.13 -6.11
C ALA A 372 -9.32 -12.99 -7.35
N LEU A 373 -8.27 -13.36 -8.08
CA LEU A 373 -8.41 -14.23 -9.25
C LEU A 373 -8.83 -15.65 -8.85
N TRP A 374 -8.25 -16.19 -7.79
CA TRP A 374 -8.63 -17.50 -7.28
C TRP A 374 -10.10 -17.55 -6.85
N LEU A 375 -10.59 -16.56 -6.10
CA LEU A 375 -12.00 -16.45 -5.72
C LEU A 375 -12.91 -16.33 -6.96
N ALA A 376 -12.56 -15.50 -7.92
CA ALA A 376 -13.33 -15.34 -9.15
C ALA A 376 -13.47 -16.66 -9.92
N LEU A 377 -12.40 -17.47 -9.98
CA LEU A 377 -12.42 -18.79 -10.60
C LEU A 377 -13.30 -19.79 -9.83
N GLN A 378 -13.27 -19.77 -8.49
CA GLN A 378 -14.11 -20.63 -7.66
C GLN A 378 -15.59 -20.27 -7.77
N LEU A 379 -15.91 -18.98 -7.83
CA LEU A 379 -17.28 -18.48 -7.93
C LEU A 379 -17.97 -18.83 -9.26
N ARG A 380 -17.19 -19.10 -10.30
CA ARG A 380 -17.71 -19.43 -11.63
C ARG A 380 -18.68 -20.62 -11.62
N SER A 381 -18.50 -21.57 -10.72
CA SER A 381 -19.34 -22.77 -10.60
C SER A 381 -20.63 -22.56 -9.80
N GLU A 382 -20.87 -21.39 -9.24
CA GLU A 382 -22.00 -21.12 -8.34
C GLU A 382 -23.19 -20.50 -9.07
N ALA A 383 -24.39 -21.06 -8.89
CA ALA A 383 -25.59 -20.69 -9.62
C ALA A 383 -26.05 -19.23 -9.44
N ASN A 384 -25.80 -18.62 -8.28
CA ASN A 384 -26.26 -17.26 -7.92
C ASN A 384 -25.13 -16.25 -7.75
N VAL A 385 -23.98 -16.51 -8.34
CA VAL A 385 -22.77 -15.70 -8.17
C VAL A 385 -22.97 -14.22 -8.49
N PHE A 386 -23.68 -13.93 -9.58
CA PHE A 386 -23.88 -12.54 -10.03
C PHE A 386 -24.72 -11.73 -9.02
N ALA A 387 -25.79 -12.27 -8.50
CA ALA A 387 -26.63 -11.58 -7.52
C ALA A 387 -25.88 -11.33 -6.21
N TRP A 388 -25.10 -12.30 -5.76
CA TRP A 388 -24.25 -12.19 -4.58
C TRP A 388 -23.16 -11.12 -4.76
N PHE A 389 -22.40 -11.20 -5.86
CA PHE A 389 -21.32 -10.29 -6.19
C PHE A 389 -21.83 -8.86 -6.35
N GLN A 390 -22.94 -8.67 -7.04
CA GLN A 390 -23.55 -7.38 -7.33
C GLN A 390 -23.92 -6.59 -6.07
N ARG A 391 -24.57 -7.24 -5.09
CA ARG A 391 -24.97 -6.56 -3.85
C ARG A 391 -23.74 -6.04 -3.11
N ARG A 392 -22.69 -6.85 -3.02
CA ARG A 392 -21.44 -6.50 -2.34
C ARG A 392 -20.65 -5.43 -3.09
N LEU A 393 -20.57 -5.53 -4.41
CA LEU A 393 -19.92 -4.52 -5.24
C LEU A 393 -20.64 -3.16 -5.10
N ALA A 394 -21.97 -3.13 -5.21
CA ALA A 394 -22.73 -1.90 -5.05
C ALA A 394 -22.54 -1.29 -3.65
N ALA A 395 -22.63 -2.11 -2.61
CA ALA A 395 -22.40 -1.66 -1.23
C ALA A 395 -20.99 -1.06 -1.06
N MET A 396 -19.95 -1.74 -1.57
CA MET A 396 -18.57 -1.23 -1.47
C MET A 396 -18.34 0.03 -2.28
N VAL A 397 -18.91 0.14 -3.47
CA VAL A 397 -18.85 1.39 -4.26
C VAL A 397 -19.44 2.55 -3.46
N VAL A 398 -20.63 2.35 -2.87
CA VAL A 398 -21.27 3.38 -2.04
C VAL A 398 -20.42 3.71 -0.80
N ILE A 399 -19.94 2.69 -0.07
CA ILE A 399 -19.10 2.90 1.13
C ILE A 399 -17.84 3.69 0.76
N ILE A 400 -17.12 3.28 -0.30
CA ILE A 400 -15.91 3.97 -0.73
C ILE A 400 -16.22 5.41 -1.11
N LEU A 401 -17.27 5.67 -1.88
CA LEU A 401 -17.64 7.04 -2.28
C LEU A 401 -18.04 7.88 -1.07
N VAL A 402 -18.83 7.36 -0.13
CA VAL A 402 -19.20 8.07 1.10
C VAL A 402 -17.97 8.38 1.94
N MET A 403 -17.07 7.42 2.11
CA MET A 403 -15.80 7.65 2.84
C MET A 403 -14.94 8.71 2.13
N MET A 404 -14.84 8.66 0.80
CA MET A 404 -13.92 9.51 0.04
C MET A 404 -14.45 10.93 -0.18
N LEU A 405 -15.74 11.13 -0.25
CA LEU A 405 -16.34 12.46 -0.48
C LEU A 405 -16.89 13.08 0.82
N GLY A 406 -17.49 12.27 1.67
CA GLY A 406 -18.10 12.74 2.92
C GLY A 406 -17.09 12.82 4.06
N PHE A 407 -16.53 11.66 4.45
CA PHE A 407 -15.63 11.60 5.61
C PHE A 407 -14.35 12.41 5.42
N THR A 408 -13.75 12.41 4.22
CA THR A 408 -12.53 13.18 3.97
C THR A 408 -12.76 14.69 4.08
N SER A 409 -13.91 15.19 3.62
CA SER A 409 -14.27 16.61 3.77
C SER A 409 -14.44 17.00 5.25
N PHE A 410 -15.12 16.15 6.02
CA PHE A 410 -15.25 16.33 7.47
C PHE A 410 -13.90 16.24 8.19
N ALA A 411 -13.10 15.22 7.88
CA ALA A 411 -11.80 15.03 8.51
C ALA A 411 -10.86 16.21 8.27
N ARG A 412 -10.82 16.76 7.05
CA ARG A 412 -9.95 17.88 6.68
C ARG A 412 -10.09 19.07 7.64
N SER A 413 -11.30 19.45 8.01
CA SER A 413 -11.55 20.59 8.91
C SER A 413 -11.13 20.36 10.36
N HIS A 414 -10.81 19.10 10.73
CA HIS A 414 -10.39 18.73 12.08
C HIS A 414 -8.90 18.42 12.19
N LEU A 415 -8.16 18.42 11.07
CA LEU A 415 -6.73 18.10 11.08
C LEU A 415 -5.90 19.26 11.61
N ILE A 416 -5.10 18.98 12.65
CA ILE A 416 -4.26 20.00 13.33
C ILE A 416 -3.29 20.69 12.37
N THR A 417 -2.62 19.92 11.47
CA THR A 417 -1.68 20.48 10.49
C THR A 417 -2.36 21.37 9.47
N GLU A 418 -3.58 21.02 9.03
CA GLU A 418 -4.35 21.83 8.08
C GLU A 418 -4.84 23.13 8.73
N ASN A 419 -5.34 23.02 9.96
CA ASN A 419 -5.78 24.19 10.73
C ASN A 419 -4.63 25.17 10.97
N LEU A 420 -3.47 24.63 11.37
CA LEU A 420 -2.26 25.44 11.56
C LEU A 420 -1.82 26.11 10.25
N TRP A 421 -1.79 25.34 9.16
CA TRP A 421 -1.41 25.88 7.87
C TRP A 421 -2.33 26.99 7.39
N GLN A 422 -3.65 26.80 7.46
CA GLN A 422 -4.62 27.81 7.05
C GLN A 422 -4.47 29.13 7.83
N ALA A 423 -4.17 29.02 9.13
CA ALA A 423 -4.00 30.19 9.98
C ALA A 423 -2.62 30.88 9.79
N ALA A 424 -1.56 30.11 9.53
CA ALA A 424 -0.20 30.64 9.41
C ALA A 424 0.15 31.09 7.97
N GLN A 425 -0.44 30.48 6.93
CA GLN A 425 -0.10 30.70 5.52
C GLN A 425 -0.03 32.20 5.11
N PRO A 426 -0.93 33.09 5.53
CA PRO A 426 -0.84 34.51 5.15
C PRO A 426 0.44 35.23 5.58
N GLN A 427 1.14 34.67 6.58
CA GLN A 427 2.35 35.25 7.17
C GLN A 427 3.62 34.53 6.71
N VAL A 428 3.50 33.46 5.91
CA VAL A 428 4.64 32.68 5.38
C VAL A 428 5.14 33.31 4.10
N ARG A 429 6.44 33.60 4.04
CA ARG A 429 7.16 34.10 2.88
C ARG A 429 8.26 33.14 2.47
N PRO A 430 8.82 33.22 1.24
CA PRO A 430 9.91 32.34 0.81
C PRO A 430 11.13 32.34 1.74
N GLU A 431 11.47 33.48 2.32
CA GLU A 431 12.59 33.67 3.25
C GLU A 431 12.29 33.29 4.70
N THR A 432 11.02 33.01 5.05
CA THR A 432 10.62 32.69 6.44
C THR A 432 11.35 31.45 6.92
N LYS A 433 11.98 31.56 8.09
CA LYS A 433 12.57 30.43 8.80
C LYS A 433 11.47 29.74 9.61
N VAL A 434 11.33 28.41 9.48
CA VAL A 434 10.30 27.65 10.18
C VAL A 434 10.95 26.62 11.10
N GLY A 435 10.55 26.61 12.38
CA GLY A 435 10.95 25.63 13.37
C GLY A 435 9.72 24.94 13.98
N CYS A 436 9.76 23.62 14.07
CA CYS A 436 8.72 22.80 14.68
C CYS A 436 9.35 21.96 15.80
N PHE A 437 8.90 22.15 17.02
CA PHE A 437 9.49 21.53 18.21
C PHE A 437 8.40 20.85 19.04
N GLY A 438 8.69 19.65 19.55
CA GLY A 438 7.71 18.84 20.30
C GLY A 438 6.60 18.22 19.43
N TYR A 439 6.25 18.86 18.32
CA TYR A 439 5.37 18.32 17.28
C TYR A 439 6.06 18.43 15.90
N THR A 440 6.60 17.30 15.42
CA THR A 440 7.52 17.25 14.29
C THR A 440 6.97 16.42 13.12
N GLU A 441 5.64 16.45 12.90
CA GLU A 441 5.03 15.64 11.86
C GLU A 441 5.46 16.08 10.44
N PRO A 442 5.75 15.12 9.54
CA PRO A 442 6.18 15.40 8.17
C PRO A 442 5.20 16.27 7.37
N SER A 443 3.91 16.25 7.72
CA SER A 443 2.88 17.07 7.08
C SER A 443 3.14 18.58 7.23
N LEU A 444 3.79 19.02 8.30
CA LEU A 444 4.26 20.39 8.43
C LEU A 444 5.35 20.72 7.39
N VAL A 445 6.30 19.81 7.20
CA VAL A 445 7.35 19.97 6.18
C VAL A 445 6.72 20.15 4.80
N TRP A 446 5.77 19.28 4.42
CA TRP A 446 5.07 19.37 3.13
C TRP A 446 4.40 20.73 2.91
N LYS A 447 3.70 21.22 3.92
CA LYS A 447 2.98 22.50 3.85
C LYS A 447 3.93 23.68 3.76
N PHE A 448 4.88 23.81 4.69
CA PHE A 448 5.79 24.94 4.72
C PHE A 448 6.77 24.95 3.55
N ARG A 449 7.38 23.80 3.21
CA ARG A 449 8.29 23.67 2.06
C ARG A 449 7.61 23.92 0.71
N GLY A 450 6.30 23.98 0.65
CA GLY A 450 5.55 24.46 -0.52
C GLY A 450 5.75 25.95 -0.81
N VAL A 451 6.18 26.73 0.18
CA VAL A 451 6.37 28.19 0.08
C VAL A 451 7.81 28.60 0.41
N ILE A 452 8.38 28.11 1.53
CA ILE A 452 9.71 28.52 1.97
C ILE A 452 10.83 27.85 1.18
N THR A 453 11.95 28.56 0.99
CA THR A 453 13.15 28.06 0.32
C THR A 453 14.05 27.26 1.25
N ASN A 454 14.04 27.58 2.55
CA ASN A 454 14.84 26.92 3.58
C ASN A 454 14.22 25.60 4.03
N THR A 455 15.00 24.77 4.72
CA THR A 455 14.49 23.56 5.40
C THR A 455 13.70 23.95 6.65
N VAL A 456 12.74 23.10 7.03
CA VAL A 456 12.04 23.21 8.31
C VAL A 456 12.92 22.61 9.40
N VAL A 457 13.22 23.37 10.44
CA VAL A 457 13.99 22.87 11.59
C VAL A 457 13.05 22.01 12.45
N LEU A 458 13.39 20.74 12.61
CA LEU A 458 12.63 19.79 13.44
C LEU A 458 13.45 19.46 14.68
N GLY A 459 12.85 19.48 15.87
CA GLY A 459 13.58 19.20 17.09
C GLY A 459 12.69 19.02 18.32
N ASP A 460 13.36 18.75 19.43
CA ASP A 460 12.73 18.66 20.75
C ASP A 460 12.49 20.06 21.32
N GLU A 461 11.56 20.19 22.23
CA GLU A 461 11.16 21.43 22.92
C GLU A 461 12.35 22.21 23.53
N LYS A 462 13.36 21.48 24.01
CA LYS A 462 14.59 22.08 24.58
C LYS A 462 15.34 22.97 23.58
N ASN A 463 15.24 22.65 22.29
CA ASN A 463 15.91 23.38 21.21
C ASN A 463 15.12 24.60 20.73
N ALA A 464 13.84 24.74 21.10
CA ALA A 464 12.98 25.85 20.70
C ALA A 464 13.54 27.22 21.18
N LYS A 465 14.17 27.27 22.34
CA LYS A 465 14.81 28.49 22.88
C LYS A 465 15.89 29.05 21.95
N ASN A 466 16.71 28.16 21.38
CA ASN A 466 17.77 28.58 20.47
C ASN A 466 17.18 29.08 19.13
N PHE A 467 16.01 28.59 18.74
CA PHE A 467 15.37 29.05 17.51
C PHE A 467 14.85 30.48 17.62
N LEU A 468 14.45 30.94 18.81
CA LEU A 468 13.99 32.30 19.07
C LEU A 468 15.08 33.37 18.86
N THR A 469 16.36 33.00 18.83
CA THR A 469 17.48 33.92 18.54
C THR A 469 17.63 34.26 17.06
N ASN A 470 16.86 33.59 16.18
CA ASN A 470 16.87 33.92 14.75
C ASN A 470 16.29 35.31 14.48
N SER A 471 16.87 35.96 13.47
CA SER A 471 16.31 37.21 12.95
C SER A 471 15.01 36.94 12.17
N PRO A 472 13.97 37.80 12.30
CA PRO A 472 12.75 37.70 11.51
C PRO A 472 13.01 37.77 9.99
N PRO A 473 12.13 37.22 9.13
CA PRO A 473 10.86 36.58 9.51
C PRO A 473 11.06 35.11 9.92
N PHE A 474 10.41 34.70 11.02
CA PHE A 474 10.38 33.31 11.41
C PHE A 474 9.02 32.87 11.99
N ILE A 475 8.74 31.59 11.93
CA ILE A 475 7.59 30.91 12.55
C ILE A 475 8.11 29.78 13.43
N LEU A 476 7.76 29.82 14.71
CA LEU A 476 8.05 28.77 15.67
C LEU A 476 6.76 28.04 16.05
N VAL A 477 6.67 26.74 15.75
CA VAL A 477 5.53 25.89 16.06
C VAL A 477 5.88 24.96 17.22
N LEU A 478 5.03 24.90 18.23
CA LEU A 478 5.20 24.03 19.40
C LEU A 478 3.85 23.72 20.07
N PRO A 479 3.77 22.67 20.93
CA PRO A 479 2.61 22.44 21.77
C PRO A 479 2.31 23.67 22.64
N THR A 480 1.03 24.02 22.77
CA THR A 480 0.62 25.24 23.51
C THR A 480 1.07 25.22 24.99
N ALA A 481 1.12 24.04 25.58
CA ALA A 481 1.62 23.86 26.95
C ALA A 481 3.08 24.32 27.13
N ASP A 482 3.90 24.20 26.09
CA ASP A 482 5.35 24.45 26.16
C ASP A 482 5.69 25.92 25.89
N VAL A 483 4.74 26.72 25.42
CA VAL A 483 4.91 28.16 25.16
C VAL A 483 5.31 28.89 26.46
N LEU A 484 4.73 28.49 27.59
CA LEU A 484 5.03 29.09 28.90
C LEU A 484 6.47 28.87 29.37
N SER A 485 7.16 27.88 28.85
CA SER A 485 8.55 27.57 29.16
C SER A 485 9.56 28.46 28.41
N LEU A 486 9.09 29.23 27.42
CA LEU A 486 9.95 30.07 26.60
C LEU A 486 10.27 31.39 27.28
N PRO A 487 11.51 31.90 27.16
CA PRO A 487 11.94 33.13 27.78
C PRO A 487 11.33 34.39 27.16
N ASP A 488 10.95 34.30 25.87
CA ASP A 488 10.40 35.42 25.12
C ASP A 488 9.36 34.88 24.09
N THR A 489 8.12 35.30 24.26
CA THR A 489 6.99 34.95 23.43
C THR A 489 6.42 36.16 22.68
N ASN A 490 7.19 37.26 22.57
CA ASN A 490 6.79 38.42 21.80
C ASN A 490 6.56 38.04 20.35
N GLY A 491 5.54 38.59 19.71
CA GLY A 491 5.12 38.29 18.34
C GLY A 491 3.65 37.92 18.27
N SER A 492 3.16 37.74 17.06
CA SER A 492 1.80 37.26 16.83
C SER A 492 1.71 35.77 17.19
N GLN A 493 0.75 35.40 18.05
CA GLN A 493 0.50 34.03 18.44
C GLN A 493 -0.75 33.50 17.74
N ILE A 494 -0.60 32.40 16.99
CA ILE A 494 -1.68 31.67 16.34
C ILE A 494 -1.88 30.36 17.11
N ARG A 495 -3.04 30.22 17.78
CA ARG A 495 -3.38 28.98 18.50
C ARG A 495 -4.39 28.18 17.69
N VAL A 496 -4.12 26.89 17.54
CA VAL A 496 -4.98 25.97 16.81
C VAL A 496 -5.16 24.68 17.59
N HIS A 497 -6.33 24.09 17.42
CA HIS A 497 -6.70 22.78 17.97
C HIS A 497 -7.05 21.83 16.83
N GLY A 498 -6.75 20.54 16.99
CA GLY A 498 -7.16 19.56 16.01
C GLY A 498 -6.58 18.16 16.24
N LEU A 499 -7.03 17.23 15.40
CA LEU A 499 -6.67 15.83 15.43
C LEU A 499 -5.36 15.59 14.64
N ASP A 500 -4.43 14.86 15.23
CA ASP A 500 -3.31 14.26 14.52
C ASP A 500 -3.70 12.88 14.02
N THR A 501 -3.51 12.63 12.72
CA THR A 501 -3.92 11.38 12.07
C THR A 501 -3.01 10.20 12.39
N VAL A 502 -1.82 10.45 12.86
CA VAL A 502 -0.83 9.39 13.16
C VAL A 502 -1.02 8.86 14.58
N SER A 503 -1.08 9.77 15.56
CA SER A 503 -1.27 9.40 16.96
C SER A 503 -2.74 9.20 17.33
N PHE A 504 -3.69 9.62 16.48
CA PHE A 504 -5.13 9.68 16.77
C PHE A 504 -5.45 10.46 18.05
N ARG A 505 -4.65 11.52 18.32
CA ARG A 505 -4.82 12.39 19.50
C ARG A 505 -5.12 13.81 19.06
N ASN A 506 -5.89 14.50 19.88
CA ASN A 506 -6.05 15.95 19.74
C ASN A 506 -4.81 16.64 20.28
N TRP A 507 -4.37 17.66 19.54
CA TRP A 507 -3.25 18.53 19.90
C TRP A 507 -3.70 19.98 19.93
N ASP A 508 -3.08 20.73 20.83
CA ASP A 508 -3.13 22.19 20.87
C ASP A 508 -1.75 22.71 20.48
N LEU A 509 -1.66 23.39 19.35
CA LEU A 509 -0.42 23.97 18.86
C LEU A 509 -0.50 25.48 18.86
N THR A 510 0.63 26.11 19.15
CA THR A 510 0.83 27.55 19.01
C THR A 510 1.95 27.82 18.01
N ALA A 511 1.68 28.67 17.03
CA ALA A 511 2.70 29.23 16.17
C ALA A 511 3.00 30.67 16.63
N ILE A 512 4.26 30.95 16.96
CA ILE A 512 4.77 32.30 17.25
C ILE A 512 5.37 32.83 15.95
N VAL A 513 4.87 33.95 15.47
CA VAL A 513 5.26 34.58 14.19
C VAL A 513 5.94 35.91 14.48
N ARG A 514 7.13 36.12 13.93
CA ARG A 514 7.91 37.37 14.00
C ARG A 514 8.41 37.81 12.65
#